data_e3bca1f470d1d586cc622154d46a42f6
#
_entry.id   e3bca1f470d1d586cc622154d46a42f6
#
_cell.length_a   1.000
_cell.length_b   1.000
_cell.length_c   1.000
_cell.angle_alpha   90.00
_cell.angle_beta   90.00
_cell.angle_gamma   90.00
#
_symmetry.space_group_name_H-M   'P 1'
#
loop_
_entity.id
_entity.type
_entity.pdbx_description
1 polymer ?
#
loop_
_entity_poly.entity_id
_entity_poly.type
_entity_poly.pdbx_seq_one_letter_code
_entity_poly.pdbx_strand_id
1 'polypeptide(L)'
;MCLLNPKKIELNEPITTYKVFEVERGPFGLIYHSPYQKHNAHSVWSVGETNEITEIQDLDDVVLGDGYITPFRVEYGALHSYADIKSARRTLHWFRLQFPEYKYVIGECWIPEDCDYVYQGNDGGGHDGYASQKLTFLSIIEDGEEEN
;
A
#
# COMPACT_ATOMS: atom_id res chain seq x y z
N MET A 1 -6.26 2.49 1.00
CA MET A 1 -7.00 1.35 0.42
C MET A 1 -7.49 0.45 1.54
N CYS A 2 -8.73 0.03 1.48
CA CYS A 2 -9.32 -0.94 2.40
C CYS A 2 -9.57 -2.25 1.66
N LEU A 3 -9.35 -3.39 2.30
CA LEU A 3 -9.62 -4.69 1.67
C LEU A 3 -10.93 -5.28 2.15
N LEU A 4 -11.76 -5.66 1.21
CA LEU A 4 -12.99 -6.42 1.45
C LEU A 4 -12.68 -7.90 1.39
N ASN A 5 -13.27 -8.66 2.31
CA ASN A 5 -13.13 -10.12 2.38
C ASN A 5 -11.66 -10.58 2.30
N PRO A 6 -10.76 -10.00 3.14
CA PRO A 6 -9.36 -10.36 3.07
C PRO A 6 -9.14 -11.82 3.46
N LYS A 7 -8.26 -12.48 2.71
CA LYS A 7 -7.85 -13.86 2.97
C LYS A 7 -6.37 -13.89 3.25
N LYS A 8 -5.98 -14.57 4.33
CA LYS A 8 -4.58 -14.79 4.65
C LYS A 8 -3.97 -15.76 3.65
N ILE A 9 -2.82 -15.40 3.11
CA ILE A 9 -2.08 -16.23 2.16
C ILE A 9 -0.67 -16.49 2.66
N GLU A 10 -0.06 -17.56 2.19
CA GLU A 10 1.35 -17.86 2.45
C GLU A 10 2.16 -17.64 1.19
N LEU A 11 3.35 -17.07 1.34
CA LEU A 11 4.24 -16.78 0.22
C LEU A 11 5.41 -17.74 0.22
N ASN A 12 5.71 -18.31 -0.96
CA ASN A 12 6.92 -19.10 -1.21
C ASN A 12 8.00 -18.27 -1.88
N GLU A 13 7.64 -17.14 -2.43
CA GLU A 13 8.53 -16.19 -3.10
C GLU A 13 7.97 -14.77 -2.92
N PRO A 14 8.78 -13.72 -3.10
CA PRO A 14 8.29 -12.36 -3.06
C PRO A 14 7.22 -12.12 -4.13
N ILE A 15 6.24 -11.28 -3.80
CA ILE A 15 5.20 -10.87 -4.75
C ILE A 15 5.49 -9.43 -5.19
N THR A 16 5.48 -9.20 -6.49
CA THR A 16 5.53 -7.85 -7.06
C THR A 16 4.18 -7.19 -6.94
N THR A 17 4.15 -6.00 -6.35
CA THR A 17 2.95 -5.19 -6.17
C THR A 17 3.23 -3.75 -6.55
N TYR A 18 2.20 -2.90 -6.48
CA TYR A 18 2.27 -1.51 -6.90
C TYR A 18 1.60 -0.62 -5.87
N LYS A 19 2.21 0.53 -5.62
CA LYS A 19 1.68 1.48 -4.64
C LYS A 19 1.74 2.89 -5.18
N VAL A 20 0.71 3.68 -4.89
CA VAL A 20 0.70 5.11 -5.18
C VAL A 20 1.36 5.83 -4.01
N PHE A 21 2.31 6.70 -4.32
CA PHE A 21 2.96 7.55 -3.35
C PHE A 21 2.70 9.02 -3.68
N GLU A 22 2.50 9.82 -2.65
CA GLU A 22 2.54 11.27 -2.76
C GLU A 22 3.99 11.72 -2.66
N VAL A 23 4.39 12.65 -3.51
CA VAL A 23 5.76 13.15 -3.56
C VAL A 23 5.81 14.56 -2.99
N GLU A 24 6.69 14.76 -2.04
CA GLU A 24 6.94 16.06 -1.42
C GLU A 24 8.41 16.43 -1.58
N ARG A 25 8.71 17.70 -1.83
CA ARG A 25 10.08 18.18 -1.88
C ARG A 25 10.53 18.58 -0.48
N GLY A 26 11.46 17.81 0.08
CA GLY A 26 12.09 18.10 1.35
C GLY A 26 13.41 18.85 1.19
N PRO A 27 14.05 19.23 2.31
CA PRO A 27 15.33 19.96 2.29
C PRO A 27 16.50 19.15 1.72
N PHE A 28 16.40 17.82 1.73
CA PHE A 28 17.46 16.93 1.25
C PHE A 28 17.06 16.11 0.02
N GLY A 29 15.96 16.46 -0.63
CA GLY A 29 15.48 15.76 -1.80
C GLY A 29 14.01 15.43 -1.73
N LEU A 30 13.58 14.47 -2.56
CA LEU A 30 12.18 14.07 -2.61
C LEU A 30 11.84 13.11 -1.47
N ILE A 31 10.66 13.33 -0.88
CA ILE A 31 10.11 12.47 0.17
C ILE A 31 8.86 11.82 -0.40
N TYR A 32 8.75 10.49 -0.22
CA TYR A 32 7.61 9.71 -0.67
C TYR A 32 6.74 9.34 0.52
N HIS A 33 5.45 9.61 0.42
CA HIS A 33 4.47 9.34 1.48
C HIS A 33 3.38 8.42 0.96
N SER A 34 2.86 7.59 1.86
CA SER A 34 1.58 6.96 1.61
C SER A 34 0.48 8.03 1.65
N PRO A 35 -0.36 8.18 0.62
CA PRO A 35 -1.38 9.24 0.59
C PRO A 35 -2.42 9.12 1.70
N TYR A 36 -2.61 7.92 2.23
CA TYR A 36 -3.62 7.64 3.26
C TYR A 36 -3.14 7.84 4.69
N GLN A 37 -1.84 7.92 4.92
CA GLN A 37 -1.27 7.88 6.28
C GLN A 37 -0.16 8.91 6.48
N LYS A 38 -0.42 10.15 6.12
CA LYS A 38 0.60 11.21 6.13
C LYS A 38 1.24 11.50 7.48
N HIS A 39 0.57 11.19 8.58
CA HIS A 39 1.03 11.51 9.93
C HIS A 39 1.55 10.29 10.70
N ASN A 40 1.62 9.14 10.05
CA ASN A 40 2.12 7.92 10.66
C ASN A 40 3.60 7.73 10.31
N ALA A 41 4.39 7.20 11.24
CA ALA A 41 5.81 6.89 11.02
C ALA A 41 6.02 5.91 9.84
N HIS A 42 5.02 5.09 9.53
CA HIS A 42 5.06 4.15 8.41
C HIS A 42 4.64 4.77 7.08
N SER A 43 4.33 6.07 7.06
CA SER A 43 3.89 6.76 5.83
C SER A 43 5.05 7.21 4.95
N VAL A 44 6.27 7.28 5.49
CA VAL A 44 7.46 7.73 4.76
C VAL A 44 8.17 6.52 4.15
N TRP A 45 8.51 6.65 2.87
CA TRP A 45 9.11 5.57 2.09
C TRP A 45 10.37 6.04 1.39
N SER A 46 11.34 5.14 1.29
CA SER A 46 12.59 5.36 0.55
C SER A 46 12.83 4.22 -0.44
N VAL A 47 13.25 4.58 -1.65
CA VAL A 47 13.57 3.57 -2.67
C VAL A 47 14.68 2.65 -2.18
N GLY A 48 14.46 1.35 -2.32
CA GLY A 48 15.39 0.31 -1.89
C GLY A 48 15.21 -0.14 -0.45
N GLU A 49 14.31 0.48 0.32
CA GLU A 49 14.09 0.15 1.72
C GLU A 49 12.78 -0.61 1.96
N THR A 50 12.79 -1.41 3.02
CA THR A 50 11.62 -2.16 3.47
C THR A 50 11.01 -1.47 4.67
N ASN A 51 9.72 -1.15 4.59
CA ASN A 51 8.94 -0.75 5.75
C ASN A 51 8.33 -1.98 6.40
N GLU A 52 8.23 -1.96 7.72
CA GLU A 52 7.74 -3.08 8.51
C GLU A 52 6.82 -2.57 9.63
N ILE A 53 5.72 -3.27 9.84
CA ILE A 53 4.86 -3.05 11.00
C ILE A 53 5.38 -3.91 12.14
N THR A 54 5.88 -3.25 13.18
CA THR A 54 6.46 -3.91 14.36
C THR A 54 5.46 -4.07 15.49
N GLU A 55 4.46 -3.21 15.56
CA GLU A 55 3.36 -3.34 16.52
C GLU A 55 2.26 -4.19 15.89
N ILE A 56 2.32 -5.48 16.17
CA ILE A 56 1.35 -6.43 15.64
C ILE A 56 0.08 -6.33 16.46
N GLN A 57 -0.96 -5.72 15.89
CA GLN A 57 -2.31 -6.08 16.29
C GLN A 57 -2.56 -7.48 15.74
N ASP A 58 -3.19 -8.32 16.51
CA ASP A 58 -3.59 -9.63 16.04
C ASP A 58 -4.69 -9.44 14.98
N LEU A 59 -4.26 -9.32 13.72
CA LEU A 59 -5.17 -9.09 12.59
C LEU A 59 -6.10 -10.28 12.38
N ASP A 60 -5.69 -11.48 12.74
CA ASP A 60 -6.56 -12.67 12.67
C ASP A 60 -7.74 -12.51 13.64
N ASP A 61 -7.50 -12.09 14.87
CA ASP A 61 -8.57 -11.83 15.82
C ASP A 61 -9.47 -10.66 15.38
N VAL A 62 -8.87 -9.62 14.81
CA VAL A 62 -9.63 -8.46 14.32
C VAL A 62 -10.53 -8.86 13.15
N VAL A 63 -10.05 -9.68 12.22
CA VAL A 63 -10.82 -10.13 11.06
C VAL A 63 -11.91 -11.13 11.46
N LEU A 64 -11.64 -12.00 12.42
CA LEU A 64 -12.57 -13.08 12.83
C LEU A 64 -13.51 -12.69 13.98
N GLY A 65 -13.13 -11.70 14.79
CA GLY A 65 -13.75 -11.45 16.09
C GLY A 65 -15.17 -10.90 16.06
N ASP A 66 -15.60 -10.21 14.98
CA ASP A 66 -16.89 -9.50 14.96
C ASP A 66 -17.92 -10.09 14.02
N GLY A 67 -17.61 -11.17 13.32
CA GLY A 67 -18.49 -11.70 12.27
C GLY A 67 -18.63 -10.77 11.05
N TYR A 68 -17.96 -9.59 11.08
CA TYR A 68 -17.90 -8.63 10.00
C TYR A 68 -16.46 -8.44 9.58
N ILE A 69 -16.18 -8.63 8.31
CA ILE A 69 -14.92 -8.22 7.73
C ILE A 69 -15.09 -6.79 7.26
N THR A 70 -14.85 -5.84 8.15
CA THR A 70 -14.90 -4.44 7.77
C THR A 70 -13.56 -4.04 7.16
N PRO A 71 -13.57 -3.29 6.05
CA PRO A 71 -12.36 -2.87 5.36
C PRO A 71 -11.40 -2.08 6.26
N PHE A 72 -11.96 -1.39 7.26
CA PHE A 72 -11.19 -0.48 8.12
C PHE A 72 -10.21 -1.17 9.06
N ARG A 73 -10.40 -2.45 9.34
CA ARG A 73 -9.63 -3.11 10.39
C ARG A 73 -8.28 -3.62 9.93
N VAL A 74 -8.18 -3.97 8.66
CA VAL A 74 -6.92 -4.40 8.07
C VAL A 74 -5.96 -3.23 7.87
N GLU A 75 -6.47 -2.01 7.79
CA GLU A 75 -5.64 -0.81 7.61
C GLU A 75 -4.75 -0.46 8.79
N TYR A 76 -5.15 -0.81 10.01
CA TYR A 76 -4.46 -0.34 11.21
C TYR A 76 -3.17 -1.07 11.54
N GLY A 77 -2.86 -2.13 10.90
CA GLY A 77 -1.67 -2.90 11.19
C GLY A 77 -1.02 -3.48 9.96
N ALA A 78 -1.27 -2.91 8.80
CA ALA A 78 -0.77 -3.48 7.56
C ALA A 78 -0.39 -2.43 6.53
N LEU A 79 0.56 -2.78 5.68
CA LEU A 79 0.99 -1.97 4.55
C LEU A 79 0.25 -2.44 3.30
N HIS A 80 -0.39 -1.51 2.60
CA HIS A 80 -1.26 -1.80 1.47
C HIS A 80 -0.55 -1.59 0.14
N SER A 81 -0.81 -2.48 -0.80
CA SER A 81 -0.33 -2.36 -2.18
C SER A 81 -1.30 -3.03 -3.14
N TYR A 82 -1.27 -2.62 -4.42
CA TYR A 82 -2.15 -3.19 -5.44
C TYR A 82 -1.50 -4.38 -6.13
N ALA A 83 -2.31 -5.35 -6.54
CA ALA A 83 -1.85 -6.56 -7.22
C ALA A 83 -1.35 -6.28 -8.64
N ASP A 84 -1.87 -5.25 -9.29
CA ASP A 84 -1.52 -4.91 -10.66
C ASP A 84 -1.37 -3.40 -10.86
N ILE A 85 -0.62 -3.04 -11.89
CA ILE A 85 -0.34 -1.64 -12.20
C ILE A 85 -1.59 -0.89 -12.65
N LYS A 86 -2.53 -1.56 -13.27
CA LYS A 86 -3.78 -0.95 -13.74
C LYS A 86 -4.60 -0.42 -12.57
N SER A 87 -4.67 -1.18 -11.49
CA SER A 87 -5.36 -0.74 -10.25
C SER A 87 -4.65 0.46 -9.63
N ALA A 88 -3.32 0.44 -9.60
CA ALA A 88 -2.53 1.58 -9.11
C ALA A 88 -2.75 2.83 -9.98
N ARG A 89 -2.81 2.69 -11.30
CA ARG A 89 -3.07 3.82 -12.22
C ARG A 89 -4.44 4.45 -11.99
N ARG A 90 -5.47 3.65 -11.75
CA ARG A 90 -6.81 4.17 -11.45
C ARG A 90 -6.81 4.96 -10.16
N THR A 91 -6.13 4.47 -9.15
CA THR A 91 -5.99 5.15 -7.87
C THR A 91 -5.19 6.45 -8.02
N LEU A 92 -4.10 6.44 -8.79
CA LEU A 92 -3.32 7.63 -9.11
C LEU A 92 -4.19 8.70 -9.74
N HIS A 93 -5.00 8.31 -10.73
CA HIS A 93 -5.90 9.21 -11.42
C HIS A 93 -6.94 9.82 -10.47
N TRP A 94 -7.50 8.99 -9.59
CA TRP A 94 -8.44 9.44 -8.56
C TRP A 94 -7.81 10.49 -7.64
N PHE A 95 -6.60 10.26 -7.15
CA PHE A 95 -5.89 11.23 -6.30
C PHE A 95 -5.63 12.54 -7.03
N ARG A 96 -5.26 12.50 -8.29
CA ARG A 96 -5.06 13.71 -9.09
C ARG A 96 -6.32 14.54 -9.26
N LEU A 97 -7.46 13.88 -9.41
CA LEU A 97 -8.74 14.57 -9.51
C LEU A 97 -9.17 15.17 -8.18
N GLN A 98 -8.95 14.46 -7.08
CA GLN A 98 -9.38 14.90 -5.75
C GLN A 98 -8.42 15.92 -5.13
N PHE A 99 -7.13 15.75 -5.35
CA PHE A 99 -6.09 16.58 -4.73
C PHE A 99 -5.06 17.00 -5.79
N PRO A 100 -5.46 17.88 -6.73
CA PRO A 100 -4.58 18.24 -7.86
C PRO A 100 -3.35 19.06 -7.48
N GLU A 101 -3.31 19.62 -6.27
CA GLU A 101 -2.17 20.38 -5.77
C GLU A 101 -0.96 19.53 -5.38
N TYR A 102 -1.16 18.20 -5.22
CA TYR A 102 -0.08 17.28 -4.86
C TYR A 102 0.41 16.49 -6.08
N LYS A 103 1.64 16.02 -5.99
CA LYS A 103 2.23 15.13 -7.01
C LYS A 103 2.20 13.70 -6.54
N TYR A 104 1.98 12.78 -7.47
CA TYR A 104 1.88 11.36 -7.18
C TYR A 104 2.72 10.56 -8.17
N VAL A 105 3.26 9.44 -7.71
CA VAL A 105 3.99 8.47 -8.53
C VAL A 105 3.49 7.08 -8.21
N ILE A 106 3.76 6.13 -9.11
CA ILE A 106 3.55 4.71 -8.86
C ILE A 106 4.91 4.06 -8.64
N GLY A 107 5.04 3.40 -7.51
CA GLY A 107 6.21 2.60 -7.18
C GLY A 107 5.94 1.12 -7.38
N GLU A 108 6.94 0.41 -7.90
CA GLU A 108 6.98 -1.04 -7.86
C GLU A 108 7.49 -1.48 -6.50
N CYS A 109 6.79 -2.41 -5.90
CA CYS A 109 7.10 -2.89 -4.56
C CYS A 109 7.19 -4.42 -4.55
N TRP A 110 7.84 -4.94 -3.51
CA TRP A 110 7.81 -6.37 -3.20
C TRP A 110 7.20 -6.58 -1.83
N ILE A 111 6.34 -7.60 -1.75
CA ILE A 111 6.00 -8.20 -0.46
C ILE A 111 7.02 -9.30 -0.23
N PRO A 112 7.92 -9.17 0.77
CA PRO A 112 8.88 -10.21 1.08
C PRO A 112 8.19 -11.50 1.54
N GLU A 113 8.79 -12.65 1.21
CA GLU A 113 8.25 -13.97 1.58
C GLU A 113 8.29 -14.27 3.08
N ASP A 114 9.10 -13.53 3.83
CA ASP A 114 9.28 -13.71 5.28
C ASP A 114 8.32 -12.89 6.13
N CYS A 115 7.25 -12.36 5.53
CA CYS A 115 6.19 -11.69 6.29
C CYS A 115 5.49 -12.65 7.24
N ASP A 116 5.19 -12.17 8.46
CA ASP A 116 4.38 -12.93 9.41
C ASP A 116 2.94 -13.07 8.94
N TYR A 117 2.44 -12.09 8.18
CA TYR A 117 1.13 -12.17 7.57
C TYR A 117 1.07 -11.39 6.27
N VAL A 118 0.29 -11.92 5.35
CA VAL A 118 -0.13 -11.26 4.10
C VAL A 118 -1.60 -11.58 3.86
N TYR A 119 -2.40 -10.56 3.63
CA TYR A 119 -3.80 -10.70 3.26
C TYR A 119 -4.02 -10.25 1.83
N GLN A 120 -4.84 -10.98 1.10
CA GLN A 120 -5.25 -10.64 -0.25
C GLN A 120 -6.74 -10.36 -0.27
N GLY A 121 -7.15 -9.33 -0.96
CA GLY A 121 -8.56 -8.94 -1.06
C GLY A 121 -8.81 -7.94 -2.17
N ASN A 122 -10.02 -7.39 -2.17
CA ASN A 122 -10.48 -6.40 -3.13
C ASN A 122 -10.86 -5.13 -2.38
N ASP A 123 -10.68 -3.96 -2.99
CA ASP A 123 -11.01 -2.68 -2.36
C ASP A 123 -12.48 -2.25 -2.50
N GLY A 124 -13.32 -3.09 -3.08
CA GLY A 124 -14.72 -2.77 -3.35
C GLY A 124 -14.96 -2.01 -4.65
N GLY A 125 -13.92 -1.48 -5.25
CA GLY A 125 -13.95 -0.76 -6.53
C GLY A 125 -13.43 -1.57 -7.71
N GLY A 126 -13.23 -2.88 -7.53
CA GLY A 126 -12.67 -3.76 -8.56
C GLY A 126 -11.15 -3.79 -8.60
N HIS A 127 -10.48 -3.31 -7.55
CA HIS A 127 -9.04 -3.31 -7.45
C HIS A 127 -8.56 -4.38 -6.48
N ASP A 128 -7.85 -5.37 -6.99
CA ASP A 128 -7.24 -6.39 -6.16
C ASP A 128 -5.98 -5.85 -5.47
N GLY A 129 -5.79 -6.22 -4.23
CA GLY A 129 -4.67 -5.73 -3.45
C GLY A 129 -4.28 -6.63 -2.31
N TYR A 130 -3.23 -6.19 -1.61
CA TYR A 130 -2.64 -6.90 -0.49
C TYR A 130 -2.51 -5.97 0.70
N ALA A 131 -2.57 -6.56 1.88
CA ALA A 131 -2.17 -5.92 3.14
C ALA A 131 -1.12 -6.82 3.78
N SER A 132 0.07 -6.29 4.02
CA SER A 132 1.21 -7.09 4.47
C SER A 132 1.95 -6.45 5.64
N GLN A 133 2.66 -7.27 6.40
CA GLN A 133 3.51 -6.81 7.48
C GLN A 133 4.70 -6.01 6.96
N LYS A 134 5.28 -6.43 5.85
CA LYS A 134 6.44 -5.79 5.23
C LYS A 134 6.15 -5.45 3.79
N LEU A 135 6.74 -4.38 3.33
CA LEU A 135 6.68 -3.97 1.93
C LEU A 135 7.96 -3.24 1.56
N THR A 136 8.61 -3.68 0.49
CA THR A 136 9.85 -3.08 -0.02
C THR A 136 9.55 -2.21 -1.21
N PHE A 137 9.97 -0.94 -1.17
CA PHE A 137 9.84 -0.01 -2.28
C PHE A 137 11.06 -0.16 -3.20
N LEU A 138 10.87 -0.76 -4.38
CA LEU A 138 11.96 -1.08 -5.29
C LEU A 138 12.36 0.08 -6.18
N SER A 139 11.39 0.65 -6.88
CA SER A 139 11.66 1.67 -7.91
C SER A 139 10.39 2.44 -8.25
N ILE A 140 10.57 3.63 -8.82
CA ILE A 140 9.48 4.41 -9.40
C ILE A 140 9.31 3.94 -10.85
N ILE A 141 8.11 3.49 -11.21
CA ILE A 141 7.81 3.01 -12.56
C ILE A 141 6.97 3.97 -13.38
N GLU A 142 6.20 4.83 -12.72
CA GLU A 142 5.45 5.89 -13.39
C GLU A 142 5.56 7.19 -12.61
N ASP A 143 6.03 8.21 -13.30
CA ASP A 143 5.98 9.58 -12.83
C ASP A 143 4.64 10.18 -13.26
N GLY A 144 3.94 10.75 -12.30
CA GLY A 144 2.66 11.37 -12.57
C GLY A 144 2.68 12.54 -13.53
N GLU A 145 3.83 13.07 -13.90
CA GLU A 145 3.95 14.21 -14.80
C GLU A 145 3.88 13.83 -16.28
N GLU A 146 4.02 12.56 -16.62
CA GLU A 146 4.03 12.09 -18.01
C GLU A 146 2.64 11.92 -18.62
N GLU A 147 1.59 11.97 -17.84
CA GLU A 147 0.22 11.87 -18.34
C GLU A 147 -0.37 13.26 -18.57
N ASN A 148 -0.29 13.68 -19.77
CA ASN A 148 -1.01 14.87 -20.24
C ASN A 148 -2.30 14.48 -20.95
#